data_a3f9b7c2cc0153979e2be851a9dc8064
#
_entry.id   a3f9b7c2cc0153979e2be851a9dc8064
#
_cell.length_a   1.000
_cell.length_b   1.000
_cell.length_c   1.000
_cell.angle_alpha   90.00
_cell.angle_beta   90.00
_cell.angle_gamma   90.00
#
_symmetry.space_group_name_H-M   'P 1'
#
loop_
_entity.id
_entity.type
_entity.pdbx_description
1 polymer ?
#
loop_
_entity_poly.entity_id
_entity_poly.type
_entity_poly.pdbx_seq_one_letter_code
_entity_poly.pdbx_strand_id
1 'polypeptide(L)'
;KDTDGDGVKDDMDTCVDTPEGATVDTHGCADSQKDTDGDGVKDDMDTCVDTPEGAIVDTHGCADSQKDTDSDGVKDDIDTCVDTLEGATVDSHGCANSQKDTDGDGVKDDMDTCVDTPEGATVDANGCADSQKDTDGDGVKDDKDIYADTPEWTQVDLNGCPMGSVWTGTILTFSKLDNTDPSLAENQDRITENVWITRNNLDGGQIYNAVSESASSKNTSPTGTAWAEGIITDYATLNYTPFRTATVKPKNSVGKTYVVHLIEDDIYLTIKILSWSSKKAGGFSYERSTE
;
A
#
# COMPACT_ATOMS: atom_id res chain seq x y z
N LYS A 1 -11.16 76.27 43.21
CA LYS A 1 -12.45 75.68 43.35
C LYS A 1 -12.37 74.21 42.96
N ASP A 2 -13.14 73.40 43.50
CA ASP A 2 -13.31 72.00 43.16
C ASP A 2 -14.82 71.81 42.92
N THR A 3 -15.24 71.63 41.67
CA THR A 3 -16.66 71.80 41.27
C THR A 3 -17.46 70.52 41.44
N ASP A 4 -16.86 69.39 41.18
CA ASP A 4 -17.50 68.07 41.30
C ASP A 4 -17.16 67.31 42.59
N GLY A 5 -16.15 67.79 43.35
CA GLY A 5 -15.83 67.32 44.66
C GLY A 5 -14.98 66.05 44.66
N ASP A 6 -14.25 65.76 43.58
CA ASP A 6 -13.42 64.61 43.42
C ASP A 6 -12.01 64.69 44.10
N GLY A 7 -11.69 65.89 44.63
CA GLY A 7 -10.46 66.18 45.32
C GLY A 7 -9.41 66.84 44.46
N VAL A 8 -9.63 67.07 43.16
CA VAL A 8 -8.76 67.80 42.23
C VAL A 8 -9.37 69.15 41.96
N LYS A 9 -8.57 70.21 41.92
CA LYS A 9 -9.06 71.58 41.67
C LYS A 9 -9.34 71.78 40.19
N ASP A 10 -10.35 72.60 39.89
CA ASP A 10 -10.79 72.94 38.53
C ASP A 10 -9.67 73.38 37.60
N ASP A 11 -8.55 73.95 38.14
CA ASP A 11 -7.43 74.40 37.34
C ASP A 11 -6.43 73.26 36.95
N MET A 12 -6.57 72.12 37.59
CA MET A 12 -5.79 70.89 37.34
C MET A 12 -6.66 69.75 36.85
N ASP A 13 -7.97 69.89 36.96
CA ASP A 13 -8.94 68.89 36.60
C ASP A 13 -9.30 68.93 35.11
N THR A 14 -9.13 67.82 34.43
CA THR A 14 -9.46 67.62 33.01
C THR A 14 -10.78 66.86 32.80
N CYS A 15 -11.35 66.28 33.89
CA CYS A 15 -12.58 65.48 33.87
C CYS A 15 -13.63 66.07 34.79
N VAL A 16 -14.17 67.23 34.45
CA VAL A 16 -14.94 68.14 35.30
C VAL A 16 -16.29 67.65 35.83
N ASP A 17 -16.75 66.47 35.52
CA ASP A 17 -18.00 65.84 35.97
C ASP A 17 -17.75 64.42 36.48
N THR A 18 -16.76 64.23 37.33
CA THR A 18 -16.43 62.91 37.89
C THR A 18 -17.52 62.37 38.83
N PRO A 19 -17.94 61.11 38.71
CA PRO A 19 -18.98 60.52 39.56
C PRO A 19 -18.58 60.55 41.03
N GLU A 20 -19.56 60.92 41.90
CA GLU A 20 -19.37 61.00 43.35
C GLU A 20 -18.82 59.72 43.93
N GLY A 21 -17.68 59.80 44.62
CA GLY A 21 -17.02 58.66 45.26
C GLY A 21 -16.12 57.80 44.35
N ALA A 22 -15.93 58.19 43.10
CA ALA A 22 -14.97 57.54 42.22
C ALA A 22 -13.52 57.78 42.65
N THR A 23 -12.64 56.85 42.42
CA THR A 23 -11.18 57.06 42.56
C THR A 23 -10.67 57.71 41.30
N VAL A 24 -9.98 58.83 41.45
CA VAL A 24 -9.46 59.64 40.35
C VAL A 24 -7.92 59.63 40.31
N ASP A 25 -7.39 59.91 39.14
CA ASP A 25 -5.96 60.17 38.99
C ASP A 25 -5.60 61.64 39.33
N THR A 26 -4.38 62.05 39.11
CA THR A 26 -3.86 63.42 39.40
C THR A 26 -4.50 64.50 38.58
N HIS A 27 -5.30 64.16 37.57
CA HIS A 27 -5.98 65.09 36.66
C HIS A 27 -7.51 65.06 36.85
N GLY A 28 -8.01 64.42 37.93
CA GLY A 28 -9.43 64.34 38.24
C GLY A 28 -10.22 63.32 37.45
N CYS A 29 -9.56 62.43 36.72
CA CYS A 29 -10.23 61.47 35.86
C CYS A 29 -10.38 60.08 36.50
N ALA A 30 -11.63 59.59 36.58
CA ALA A 30 -11.93 58.21 36.94
C ALA A 30 -11.70 57.29 35.74
N ASP A 31 -11.49 55.97 35.98
CA ASP A 31 -11.30 55.00 34.94
C ASP A 31 -12.54 54.85 34.03
N SER A 32 -13.75 55.13 34.56
CA SER A 32 -15.01 55.20 33.77
C SER A 32 -15.08 56.38 32.79
N GLN A 33 -14.16 57.37 32.93
CA GLN A 33 -14.10 58.54 32.02
C GLN A 33 -12.96 58.42 31.04
N LYS A 34 -11.90 57.72 31.39
CA LYS A 34 -10.72 57.53 30.52
C LYS A 34 -10.96 56.44 29.48
N ASP A 35 -10.19 56.51 28.46
CA ASP A 35 -10.03 55.55 27.39
C ASP A 35 -8.55 55.68 27.00
N THR A 36 -7.71 54.88 27.65
CA THR A 36 -6.25 55.14 27.65
C THR A 36 -5.59 54.79 26.33
N ASP A 37 -6.07 53.75 25.64
CA ASP A 37 -5.55 53.32 24.35
C ASP A 37 -6.40 53.79 23.16
N GLY A 38 -7.60 54.34 23.43
CA GLY A 38 -8.43 54.96 22.40
C GLY A 38 -9.21 53.98 21.55
N ASP A 39 -9.47 52.76 22.04
CA ASP A 39 -10.19 51.72 21.34
C ASP A 39 -11.72 51.84 21.41
N GLY A 40 -12.24 52.81 22.22
CA GLY A 40 -13.66 53.13 22.41
C GLY A 40 -14.30 52.44 23.62
N VAL A 41 -13.57 51.64 24.40
CA VAL A 41 -13.98 51.06 25.64
C VAL A 41 -13.30 51.83 26.80
N LYS A 42 -14.05 52.11 27.87
CA LYS A 42 -13.51 52.82 29.01
C LYS A 42 -12.64 51.94 29.87
N ASP A 43 -11.59 52.56 30.51
CA ASP A 43 -10.61 51.84 31.33
C ASP A 43 -11.22 50.95 32.43
N ASP A 44 -12.41 51.33 32.97
CA ASP A 44 -13.13 50.57 34.00
C ASP A 44 -13.79 49.27 33.43
N MET A 45 -14.02 49.23 32.11
CA MET A 45 -14.61 48.07 31.41
C MET A 45 -13.59 47.36 30.51
N ASP A 46 -12.45 48.01 30.27
CA ASP A 46 -11.43 47.48 29.42
C ASP A 46 -10.51 46.49 30.13
N THR A 47 -10.43 45.29 29.57
CA THR A 47 -9.54 44.21 30.05
C THR A 47 -8.27 44.10 29.20
N CYS A 48 -8.18 44.78 28.06
CA CYS A 48 -7.07 44.74 27.11
C CYS A 48 -6.46 46.11 26.87
N VAL A 49 -5.89 46.69 27.90
CA VAL A 49 -5.47 48.09 28.07
C VAL A 49 -4.47 48.67 27.03
N ASP A 50 -3.95 47.90 26.11
CA ASP A 50 -2.99 48.31 25.07
C ASP A 50 -3.46 47.80 23.69
N THR A 51 -4.72 48.05 23.32
CA THR A 51 -5.26 47.62 22.03
C THR A 51 -4.63 48.37 20.88
N PRO A 52 -4.24 47.74 19.77
CA PRO A 52 -3.65 48.38 18.61
C PRO A 52 -4.60 49.43 18.00
N GLU A 53 -4.07 50.61 17.64
CA GLU A 53 -4.85 51.70 17.04
C GLU A 53 -5.64 51.22 15.81
N GLY A 54 -6.96 51.43 15.83
CA GLY A 54 -7.87 51.09 14.74
C GLY A 54 -8.30 49.61 14.68
N ALA A 55 -7.91 48.79 15.67
CA ALA A 55 -8.42 47.43 15.80
C ALA A 55 -9.93 47.44 16.09
N ILE A 56 -10.63 46.42 15.66
CA ILE A 56 -12.01 46.14 16.06
C ILE A 56 -11.97 45.34 17.36
N VAL A 57 -12.65 45.88 18.37
CA VAL A 57 -12.67 45.32 19.71
C VAL A 57 -14.04 44.80 20.11
N ASP A 58 -14.07 43.90 21.07
CA ASP A 58 -15.29 43.45 21.72
C ASP A 58 -15.72 44.40 22.84
N THR A 59 -16.75 44.06 23.60
CA THR A 59 -17.30 44.89 24.68
C THR A 59 -16.37 45.07 25.89
N HIS A 60 -15.21 44.41 25.90
CA HIS A 60 -14.21 44.46 26.95
C HIS A 60 -12.87 45.06 26.46
N GLY A 61 -12.87 45.72 25.28
CA GLY A 61 -11.71 46.36 24.72
C GLY A 61 -10.70 45.39 24.05
N CYS A 62 -11.04 44.15 23.84
CA CYS A 62 -10.10 43.15 23.33
C CYS A 62 -10.27 42.93 21.83
N ALA A 63 -9.20 43.15 21.07
CA ALA A 63 -9.11 42.74 19.69
C ALA A 63 -8.81 41.23 19.55
N ASP A 64 -9.15 40.63 18.40
CA ASP A 64 -8.89 39.23 18.11
C ASP A 64 -7.38 38.87 18.19
N SER A 65 -6.52 39.82 17.85
CA SER A 65 -5.04 39.69 17.99
C SER A 65 -4.55 39.63 19.45
N GLN A 66 -5.38 39.99 20.41
CA GLN A 66 -5.07 39.92 21.84
C GLN A 66 -5.67 38.69 22.51
N LYS A 67 -6.80 38.18 21.98
CA LYS A 67 -7.51 37.02 22.53
C LYS A 67 -6.88 35.71 22.06
N ASP A 68 -7.17 34.69 22.82
CA ASP A 68 -6.88 33.29 22.54
C ASP A 68 -8.04 32.52 23.20
N THR A 69 -9.10 32.31 22.41
CA THR A 69 -10.42 31.93 22.96
C THR A 69 -10.44 30.49 23.45
N ASP A 70 -9.72 29.58 22.81
CA ASP A 70 -9.65 28.17 23.19
C ASP A 70 -8.36 27.79 23.95
N SER A 71 -7.45 28.77 24.10
CA SER A 71 -6.20 28.63 24.87
C SER A 71 -5.22 27.60 24.30
N ASP A 72 -5.16 27.49 22.98
CA ASP A 72 -4.25 26.62 22.28
C ASP A 72 -2.86 27.25 22.01
N GLY A 73 -2.74 28.56 22.27
CA GLY A 73 -1.51 29.37 22.11
C GLY A 73 -1.45 30.15 20.80
N VAL A 74 -2.49 30.07 19.96
CA VAL A 74 -2.64 30.85 18.74
C VAL A 74 -3.72 31.90 18.96
N LYS A 75 -3.50 33.13 18.47
CA LYS A 75 -4.44 34.23 18.65
C LYS A 75 -5.61 34.13 17.67
N ASP A 76 -6.80 34.59 18.13
CA ASP A 76 -8.05 34.50 17.37
C ASP A 76 -7.97 35.09 15.96
N ASP A 77 -7.10 36.10 15.74
CA ASP A 77 -6.95 36.77 14.43
C ASP A 77 -6.23 35.91 13.37
N ILE A 78 -5.46 34.90 13.81
CA ILE A 78 -4.76 33.97 12.92
C ILE A 78 -5.19 32.53 13.11
N ASP A 79 -6.00 32.27 14.16
CA ASP A 79 -6.55 30.94 14.42
C ASP A 79 -7.67 30.59 13.44
N THR A 80 -7.53 29.49 12.76
CA THR A 80 -8.53 28.94 11.83
C THR A 80 -9.32 27.76 12.41
N CYS A 81 -8.91 27.27 13.60
CA CYS A 81 -9.48 26.12 14.28
C CYS A 81 -9.93 26.48 15.72
N VAL A 82 -10.86 27.38 15.82
CA VAL A 82 -11.31 28.14 17.01
C VAL A 82 -11.81 27.33 18.23
N ASP A 83 -11.89 26.03 18.16
CA ASP A 83 -12.34 25.11 19.23
C ASP A 83 -11.33 23.99 19.44
N THR A 84 -10.06 24.28 19.46
CA THR A 84 -9.01 23.28 19.69
C THR A 84 -9.03 22.81 21.16
N LEU A 85 -8.87 21.53 21.37
CA LEU A 85 -8.87 20.97 22.73
C LEU A 85 -7.66 21.45 23.52
N GLU A 86 -7.88 21.89 24.78
CA GLU A 86 -6.84 22.32 25.69
C GLU A 86 -5.69 21.31 25.78
N GLY A 87 -4.46 21.76 25.53
CA GLY A 87 -3.25 20.96 25.59
C GLY A 87 -2.96 20.13 24.32
N ALA A 88 -3.77 20.27 23.27
CA ALA A 88 -3.42 19.71 21.96
C ALA A 88 -2.17 20.40 21.37
N THR A 89 -1.41 19.66 20.59
CA THR A 89 -0.34 20.26 19.78
C THR A 89 -0.92 20.80 18.49
N VAL A 90 -0.74 22.09 18.24
CA VAL A 90 -1.30 22.80 17.09
C VAL A 90 -0.23 23.29 16.13
N ASP A 91 -0.63 23.58 14.92
CA ASP A 91 0.21 24.28 13.94
C ASP A 91 0.11 25.80 14.11
N SER A 92 0.73 26.57 13.23
CA SER A 92 0.73 28.05 13.26
C SER A 92 -0.62 28.72 13.07
N HIS A 93 -1.67 27.96 12.77
CA HIS A 93 -3.04 28.42 12.54
C HIS A 93 -4.03 27.85 13.57
N GLY A 94 -3.55 27.33 14.71
CA GLY A 94 -4.37 26.80 15.78
C GLY A 94 -4.94 25.40 15.53
N CYS A 95 -4.56 24.71 14.45
CA CYS A 95 -5.15 23.44 14.07
C CYS A 95 -4.39 22.24 14.62
N ALA A 96 -5.04 21.42 15.42
CA ALA A 96 -4.55 20.09 15.80
C ALA A 96 -4.77 19.06 14.68
N ASN A 97 -3.98 17.97 14.66
CA ASN A 97 -4.14 16.90 13.67
C ASN A 97 -5.53 16.25 13.73
N SER A 98 -6.19 16.23 14.88
CA SER A 98 -7.58 15.77 15.04
C SER A 98 -8.63 16.65 14.36
N GLN A 99 -8.27 17.87 13.97
CA GLN A 99 -9.16 18.81 13.26
C GLN A 99 -8.85 18.85 11.76
N LYS A 100 -7.61 18.58 11.38
CA LYS A 100 -7.17 18.60 9.98
C LYS A 100 -7.53 17.31 9.24
N ASP A 101 -7.58 17.42 7.95
CA ASP A 101 -7.70 16.36 6.96
C ASP A 101 -6.90 16.84 5.76
N THR A 102 -5.60 16.51 5.75
CA THR A 102 -4.62 17.17 4.89
C THR A 102 -4.77 16.77 3.42
N ASP A 103 -5.15 15.54 3.13
CA ASP A 103 -5.35 15.04 1.77
C ASP A 103 -6.83 15.00 1.33
N GLY A 104 -7.76 15.24 2.28
CA GLY A 104 -9.18 15.37 1.98
C GLY A 104 -9.91 14.04 1.73
N ASP A 105 -9.39 12.95 2.27
CA ASP A 105 -9.96 11.61 2.10
C ASP A 105 -11.11 11.29 3.07
N GLY A 106 -11.34 12.18 4.07
CA GLY A 106 -12.38 12.07 5.08
C GLY A 106 -11.93 11.46 6.41
N VAL A 107 -10.65 11.09 6.53
CA VAL A 107 -10.02 10.64 7.78
C VAL A 107 -9.13 11.79 8.30
N LYS A 108 -9.17 12.04 9.60
CA LYS A 108 -8.37 13.11 10.21
C LYS A 108 -6.90 12.70 10.35
N ASP A 109 -5.98 13.68 10.24
CA ASP A 109 -4.54 13.47 10.26
C ASP A 109 -4.03 12.67 11.47
N ASP A 110 -4.73 12.73 12.61
CA ASP A 110 -4.38 11.96 13.82
C ASP A 110 -4.76 10.48 13.74
N MET A 111 -5.69 10.13 12.86
CA MET A 111 -6.16 8.76 12.61
C MET A 111 -5.67 8.21 11.27
N ASP A 112 -5.20 9.12 10.39
CA ASP A 112 -4.76 8.78 9.05
C ASP A 112 -3.34 8.22 9.05
N THR A 113 -3.18 7.02 8.50
CA THR A 113 -1.89 6.36 8.32
C THR A 113 -1.38 6.43 6.87
N CYS A 114 -2.21 6.92 5.94
CA CYS A 114 -1.92 7.02 4.52
C CYS A 114 -2.07 8.46 4.01
N VAL A 115 -1.26 9.34 4.51
CA VAL A 115 -1.31 10.83 4.44
C VAL A 115 -1.37 11.48 3.04
N ASP A 116 -1.27 10.74 1.97
CA ASP A 116 -1.31 11.21 0.57
C ASP A 116 -2.27 10.34 -0.25
N THR A 117 -3.49 10.15 0.21
CA THR A 117 -4.49 9.36 -0.50
C THR A 117 -4.95 10.06 -1.78
N PRO A 118 -5.04 9.35 -2.92
CA PRO A 118 -5.48 9.94 -4.17
C PRO A 118 -6.90 10.52 -4.08
N GLU A 119 -7.11 11.72 -4.61
CA GLU A 119 -8.40 12.41 -4.62
C GLU A 119 -9.54 11.53 -5.16
N GLY A 120 -10.59 11.38 -4.36
CA GLY A 120 -11.78 10.59 -4.69
C GLY A 120 -11.62 9.08 -4.54
N ALA A 121 -10.51 8.59 -4.00
CA ALA A 121 -10.35 7.19 -3.64
C ALA A 121 -11.31 6.81 -2.49
N THR A 122 -11.72 5.55 -2.46
CA THR A 122 -12.41 4.98 -1.29
C THR A 122 -11.37 4.49 -0.30
N VAL A 123 -11.49 4.92 0.95
CA VAL A 123 -10.53 4.60 2.01
C VAL A 123 -11.15 3.76 3.12
N ASP A 124 -10.30 3.08 3.87
CA ASP A 124 -10.69 2.41 5.10
C ASP A 124 -10.68 3.38 6.31
N ALA A 125 -10.89 2.86 7.52
CA ALA A 125 -10.94 3.67 8.74
C ALA A 125 -9.60 4.34 9.12
N ASN A 126 -8.51 3.98 8.45
CA ASN A 126 -7.17 4.53 8.67
C ASN A 126 -6.71 5.44 7.52
N GLY A 127 -7.60 5.87 6.64
CA GLY A 127 -7.29 6.73 5.51
C GLY A 127 -6.62 6.03 4.32
N CYS A 128 -6.55 4.68 4.30
CA CYS A 128 -5.83 3.97 3.27
C CYS A 128 -6.74 3.45 2.15
N ALA A 129 -6.44 3.84 0.91
CA ALA A 129 -7.04 3.26 -0.28
C ALA A 129 -6.40 1.91 -0.63
N ASP A 130 -7.11 1.04 -1.37
CA ASP A 130 -6.59 -0.26 -1.82
C ASP A 130 -5.34 -0.11 -2.71
N SER A 131 -5.19 1.00 -3.42
CA SER A 131 -3.98 1.33 -4.20
C SER A 131 -2.74 1.65 -3.35
N GLN A 132 -2.91 1.89 -2.05
CA GLN A 132 -1.83 2.18 -1.11
C GLN A 132 -1.47 0.96 -0.26
N LYS A 133 -2.43 0.06 -0.04
CA LYS A 133 -2.26 -1.16 0.75
C LYS A 133 -1.61 -2.29 -0.05
N ASP A 134 -1.03 -3.21 0.67
CA ASP A 134 -0.52 -4.51 0.23
C ASP A 134 -0.76 -5.44 1.42
N THR A 135 -1.96 -6.04 1.44
CA THR A 135 -2.49 -6.68 2.66
C THR A 135 -1.76 -7.98 3.01
N ASP A 136 -1.30 -8.75 2.03
CA ASP A 136 -0.57 -10.00 2.25
C ASP A 136 0.95 -9.86 2.09
N GLY A 137 1.43 -8.68 1.63
CA GLY A 137 2.86 -8.37 1.55
C GLY A 137 3.60 -9.03 0.40
N ASP A 138 2.90 -9.39 -0.65
CA ASP A 138 3.47 -10.07 -1.83
C ASP A 138 4.12 -9.11 -2.84
N GLY A 139 3.93 -7.78 -2.65
CA GLY A 139 4.47 -6.70 -3.49
C GLY A 139 3.49 -6.20 -4.55
N VAL A 140 2.28 -6.72 -4.61
CA VAL A 140 1.19 -6.23 -5.44
C VAL A 140 0.17 -5.50 -4.57
N LYS A 141 -0.27 -4.32 -5.00
CA LYS A 141 -1.24 -3.53 -4.25
C LYS A 141 -2.64 -4.13 -4.35
N ASP A 142 -3.44 -3.99 -3.27
CA ASP A 142 -4.78 -4.58 -3.15
C ASP A 142 -5.72 -4.25 -4.33
N ASP A 143 -5.55 -3.06 -4.97
CA ASP A 143 -6.34 -2.65 -6.13
C ASP A 143 -6.03 -3.45 -7.41
N LYS A 144 -4.89 -4.13 -7.46
CA LYS A 144 -4.44 -4.95 -8.59
C LYS A 144 -4.30 -6.40 -8.23
N ASP A 145 -4.27 -6.70 -6.95
CA ASP A 145 -4.10 -8.04 -6.45
C ASP A 145 -5.43 -8.82 -6.56
N ILE A 146 -5.40 -9.93 -7.31
CA ILE A 146 -6.52 -10.86 -7.43
C ILE A 146 -6.39 -12.09 -6.53
N TYR A 147 -5.26 -12.19 -5.80
CA TYR A 147 -4.95 -13.27 -4.85
C TYR A 147 -4.57 -12.69 -3.48
N ALA A 148 -5.54 -12.12 -2.80
CA ALA A 148 -5.39 -11.33 -1.57
C ALA A 148 -4.82 -12.08 -0.32
N ASP A 149 -4.46 -13.35 -0.44
CA ASP A 149 -3.92 -14.18 0.63
C ASP A 149 -2.72 -15.00 0.13
N THR A 150 -1.80 -14.40 -0.63
CA THR A 150 -0.59 -15.07 -1.08
C THR A 150 0.33 -15.37 0.11
N PRO A 151 0.84 -16.61 0.27
CA PRO A 151 1.75 -16.92 1.36
C PRO A 151 3.02 -16.07 1.32
N GLU A 152 3.47 -15.62 2.48
CA GLU A 152 4.70 -14.83 2.65
C GLU A 152 5.89 -15.48 1.92
N TRP A 153 6.69 -14.67 1.21
CA TRP A 153 7.85 -15.09 0.40
C TRP A 153 7.52 -15.84 -0.90
N THR A 154 6.27 -15.93 -1.29
CA THR A 154 5.89 -16.47 -2.60
C THR A 154 6.23 -15.47 -3.70
N GLN A 155 6.85 -15.93 -4.79
CA GLN A 155 6.99 -15.09 -5.98
C GLN A 155 5.63 -15.00 -6.71
N VAL A 156 5.23 -13.80 -7.06
CA VAL A 156 3.95 -13.53 -7.73
C VAL A 156 4.14 -12.82 -9.07
N ASP A 157 3.14 -12.88 -9.91
CA ASP A 157 3.03 -12.07 -11.12
C ASP A 157 2.50 -10.66 -10.81
N LEU A 158 2.26 -9.85 -11.85
CA LEU A 158 1.76 -8.47 -11.70
C LEU A 158 0.33 -8.36 -11.14
N ASN A 159 -0.35 -9.48 -10.95
CA ASN A 159 -1.71 -9.56 -10.42
C ASN A 159 -1.78 -10.28 -9.06
N GLY A 160 -0.64 -10.46 -8.37
CA GLY A 160 -0.57 -11.18 -7.10
C GLY A 160 -0.68 -12.71 -7.22
N CYS A 161 -0.75 -13.27 -8.45
CA CYS A 161 -0.87 -14.70 -8.61
C CYS A 161 0.46 -15.39 -8.32
N PRO A 162 0.47 -16.43 -7.45
CA PRO A 162 1.67 -17.22 -7.21
C PRO A 162 2.29 -17.73 -8.51
N MET A 163 3.58 -17.46 -8.69
CA MET A 163 4.33 -18.02 -9.81
C MET A 163 4.90 -19.37 -9.40
N GLY A 164 4.67 -20.39 -10.21
CA GLY A 164 5.19 -21.72 -9.96
C GLY A 164 6.73 -21.77 -9.86
N SER A 165 7.24 -22.75 -9.15
CA SER A 165 8.67 -22.97 -8.98
C SER A 165 9.37 -23.18 -10.31
N VAL A 166 10.45 -22.44 -10.56
CA VAL A 166 11.27 -22.56 -11.79
C VAL A 166 12.57 -23.29 -11.47
N TRP A 167 12.73 -24.51 -11.98
CA TRP A 167 13.91 -25.34 -11.77
C TRP A 167 15.02 -24.97 -12.79
N THR A 168 16.10 -24.41 -12.30
CA THR A 168 17.27 -24.02 -13.11
C THR A 168 18.57 -24.63 -12.60
N GLY A 169 18.48 -25.58 -11.69
CA GLY A 169 19.63 -26.26 -11.10
C GLY A 169 20.42 -27.15 -12.08
N THR A 170 21.21 -28.06 -11.56
CA THR A 170 22.10 -28.90 -12.37
C THR A 170 21.33 -29.74 -13.39
N ILE A 171 21.95 -29.94 -14.55
CA ILE A 171 21.36 -30.76 -15.61
C ILE A 171 21.50 -32.24 -15.29
N LEU A 172 20.37 -32.94 -15.28
CA LEU A 172 20.29 -34.39 -15.16
C LEU A 172 20.01 -35.00 -16.53
N THR A 173 20.77 -36.03 -16.92
CA THR A 173 20.51 -36.82 -18.12
C THR A 173 19.76 -38.09 -17.76
N PHE A 174 18.58 -38.27 -18.34
CA PHE A 174 17.81 -39.51 -18.25
C PHE A 174 17.87 -40.27 -19.56
N SER A 175 18.02 -41.64 -19.47
CA SER A 175 18.07 -42.48 -20.66
C SER A 175 17.37 -43.82 -20.39
N LYS A 176 16.42 -44.17 -21.24
CA LYS A 176 15.78 -45.48 -21.31
C LYS A 176 16.24 -46.21 -22.55
N LEU A 177 16.76 -47.41 -22.41
CA LEU A 177 17.21 -48.23 -23.51
C LEU A 177 16.05 -48.86 -24.30
N ASP A 178 16.35 -49.27 -25.51
CA ASP A 178 15.41 -49.98 -26.38
C ASP A 178 14.97 -51.30 -25.72
N ASN A 179 13.70 -51.63 -25.83
CA ASN A 179 13.08 -52.88 -25.37
C ASN A 179 13.21 -53.17 -23.86
N THR A 180 13.55 -52.18 -23.06
CA THR A 180 13.50 -52.30 -21.58
C THR A 180 12.11 -52.12 -21.04
N ASP A 181 11.81 -52.75 -19.92
CA ASP A 181 10.49 -52.69 -19.27
C ASP A 181 10.21 -51.28 -18.70
N PRO A 182 9.17 -50.56 -19.17
CA PRO A 182 8.86 -49.23 -18.66
C PRO A 182 8.29 -49.22 -17.24
N SER A 183 7.93 -50.36 -16.65
CA SER A 183 7.44 -50.43 -15.27
C SER A 183 8.54 -50.43 -14.24
N LEU A 184 9.79 -50.68 -14.63
CA LEU A 184 10.92 -50.73 -13.73
C LEU A 184 11.42 -49.29 -13.40
N ALA A 185 11.81 -49.08 -12.16
CA ALA A 185 12.21 -47.75 -11.66
C ALA A 185 13.39 -47.14 -12.43
N GLU A 186 14.35 -47.92 -12.85
CA GLU A 186 15.51 -47.49 -13.64
C GLU A 186 15.13 -46.99 -15.04
N ASN A 187 13.92 -47.31 -15.52
CA ASN A 187 13.39 -46.92 -16.81
C ASN A 187 12.35 -45.75 -16.69
N GLN A 188 12.28 -45.14 -15.51
CA GLN A 188 11.37 -44.01 -15.19
C GLN A 188 12.18 -42.86 -14.63
N ASP A 189 12.07 -41.67 -15.22
CA ASP A 189 12.56 -40.46 -14.59
C ASP A 189 11.50 -39.96 -13.60
N ARG A 190 11.76 -40.15 -12.31
CA ARG A 190 10.90 -39.75 -11.22
C ARG A 190 11.20 -38.34 -10.82
N ILE A 191 10.58 -37.40 -11.55
CA ILE A 191 10.83 -35.95 -11.42
C ILE A 191 10.30 -35.43 -10.09
N THR A 192 9.04 -35.75 -9.78
CA THR A 192 8.37 -35.48 -8.51
C THR A 192 7.59 -36.73 -8.06
N GLU A 193 6.84 -36.63 -6.96
CA GLU A 193 5.93 -37.69 -6.55
C GLU A 193 4.76 -37.88 -7.52
N ASN A 194 4.39 -36.81 -8.27
CA ASN A 194 3.25 -36.77 -9.18
C ASN A 194 3.64 -37.04 -10.65
N VAL A 195 4.92 -36.96 -11.02
CA VAL A 195 5.35 -37.08 -12.44
C VAL A 195 6.56 -38.00 -12.58
N TRP A 196 6.32 -39.20 -13.18
CA TRP A 196 7.36 -40.17 -13.56
C TRP A 196 7.33 -40.41 -15.05
N ILE A 197 8.29 -39.85 -15.79
CA ILE A 197 8.32 -39.95 -17.25
C ILE A 197 8.99 -41.25 -17.70
N THR A 198 8.25 -41.99 -18.53
CA THR A 198 8.78 -43.19 -19.21
C THR A 198 8.17 -43.32 -20.62
N ARG A 199 8.55 -44.33 -21.36
CA ARG A 199 8.05 -44.60 -22.71
C ARG A 199 7.80 -46.10 -22.93
N ASN A 200 6.62 -46.45 -23.42
CA ASN A 200 6.26 -47.80 -23.75
C ASN A 200 7.07 -48.33 -24.97
N ASN A 201 7.49 -49.59 -24.95
CA ASN A 201 8.18 -50.29 -26.03
C ASN A 201 7.24 -51.16 -26.87
N LEU A 202 5.96 -51.20 -26.52
CA LEU A 202 4.92 -51.89 -27.28
C LEU A 202 4.21 -50.99 -28.24
N ASP A 203 3.47 -50.76 -28.87
CA ASP A 203 2.62 -49.87 -29.71
C ASP A 203 3.26 -48.58 -30.30
N GLY A 204 4.56 -48.41 -30.17
CA GLY A 204 5.27 -47.23 -30.71
C GLY A 204 4.80 -45.93 -30.12
N GLY A 205 4.42 -45.98 -28.85
CA GLY A 205 3.86 -44.85 -28.11
C GLY A 205 4.84 -43.70 -27.90
N GLN A 206 4.32 -42.62 -27.47
CA GLN A 206 5.06 -41.49 -26.92
C GLN A 206 5.36 -41.74 -25.43
N ILE A 207 6.01 -40.80 -24.78
CA ILE A 207 6.21 -40.81 -23.34
C ILE A 207 4.87 -40.70 -22.60
N TYR A 208 4.83 -41.17 -21.37
CA TYR A 208 3.68 -41.09 -20.48
C TYR A 208 4.12 -40.96 -19.01
N ASN A 209 3.21 -40.52 -18.14
CA ASN A 209 3.45 -40.41 -16.72
C ASN A 209 3.08 -41.74 -16.01
N ALA A 210 4.08 -42.48 -15.57
CA ALA A 210 3.89 -43.78 -14.97
C ALA A 210 3.18 -43.74 -13.57
N VAL A 211 3.01 -42.58 -12.95
CA VAL A 211 2.20 -42.42 -11.73
C VAL A 211 0.72 -42.60 -12.06
N SER A 212 0.24 -41.99 -13.12
CA SER A 212 -1.19 -41.89 -13.46
C SER A 212 -1.60 -42.71 -14.70
N GLU A 213 -0.64 -43.18 -15.48
CA GLU A 213 -0.89 -43.88 -16.75
C GLU A 213 -0.16 -45.22 -16.82
N SER A 214 -0.84 -46.25 -17.37
CA SER A 214 -0.24 -47.56 -17.67
C SER A 214 0.35 -47.64 -19.11
N ALA A 215 -0.03 -46.73 -19.96
CA ALA A 215 0.44 -46.61 -21.36
C ALA A 215 0.14 -45.20 -21.90
N SER A 216 0.89 -44.76 -22.93
CA SER A 216 0.67 -43.45 -23.51
C SER A 216 -0.66 -43.31 -24.25
N SER A 217 -1.38 -42.22 -24.00
CA SER A 217 -2.50 -41.73 -24.82
C SER A 217 -1.98 -40.63 -25.77
N LYS A 218 -2.35 -40.75 -27.03
CA LYS A 218 -1.81 -39.90 -28.09
C LYS A 218 -2.04 -38.39 -27.87
N ASN A 219 -3.12 -38.01 -27.23
CA ASN A 219 -3.53 -36.61 -27.12
C ASN A 219 -3.35 -36.01 -25.70
N THR A 220 -3.12 -36.84 -24.70
CA THR A 220 -3.12 -36.42 -23.28
C THR A 220 -1.83 -36.75 -22.54
N SER A 221 -1.04 -37.75 -23.00
CA SER A 221 0.20 -38.12 -22.31
C SER A 221 1.37 -37.20 -22.61
N PRO A 222 2.28 -36.96 -21.64
CA PRO A 222 2.19 -37.40 -20.24
C PRO A 222 1.15 -36.59 -19.46
N THR A 223 0.23 -37.29 -18.78
CA THR A 223 -0.79 -36.66 -17.92
C THR A 223 -0.12 -35.89 -16.79
N GLY A 224 -0.68 -34.73 -16.42
CA GLY A 224 -0.12 -33.85 -15.40
C GLY A 224 1.04 -32.98 -15.91
N THR A 225 1.31 -32.96 -17.22
CA THR A 225 2.34 -32.10 -17.83
C THR A 225 1.83 -31.31 -19.00
N ALA A 226 2.30 -30.08 -19.14
CA ALA A 226 2.09 -29.23 -20.31
C ALA A 226 3.43 -28.77 -20.89
N TRP A 227 3.55 -28.68 -22.20
CA TRP A 227 4.81 -28.53 -22.92
C TRP A 227 4.79 -27.32 -23.87
N ALA A 228 5.88 -26.55 -23.90
CA ALA A 228 6.07 -25.49 -24.88
C ALA A 228 7.52 -25.51 -25.41
N GLU A 229 7.73 -25.36 -26.72
CA GLU A 229 9.09 -25.17 -27.26
C GLU A 229 9.56 -23.76 -26.92
N GLY A 230 10.68 -23.60 -26.19
CA GLY A 230 11.17 -22.31 -25.72
C GLY A 230 12.31 -22.41 -24.72
N ILE A 231 12.62 -21.30 -24.08
CA ILE A 231 13.63 -21.19 -23.03
C ILE A 231 12.96 -20.87 -21.69
N ILE A 232 13.58 -21.30 -20.60
CA ILE A 232 12.99 -21.26 -19.26
C ILE A 232 12.71 -19.83 -18.77
N THR A 233 13.48 -18.83 -19.21
CA THR A 233 13.25 -17.42 -18.87
C THR A 233 11.91 -16.88 -19.37
N ASP A 234 11.30 -17.52 -20.34
CA ASP A 234 10.04 -17.09 -20.94
C ASP A 234 8.83 -17.88 -20.43
N TYR A 235 9.04 -18.73 -19.41
CA TYR A 235 8.06 -19.71 -18.93
C TYR A 235 6.65 -19.15 -18.71
N ALA A 236 6.53 -17.95 -18.15
CA ALA A 236 5.25 -17.33 -17.84
C ALA A 236 4.44 -16.88 -19.09
N THR A 237 5.11 -16.76 -20.25
CA THR A 237 4.48 -16.26 -21.50
C THR A 237 4.37 -17.31 -22.58
N LEU A 238 4.91 -18.52 -22.37
CA LEU A 238 4.85 -19.60 -23.36
C LEU A 238 3.44 -20.20 -23.49
N ASN A 239 3.09 -20.64 -24.68
CA ASN A 239 1.85 -21.33 -24.95
C ASN A 239 2.01 -22.83 -24.71
N TYR A 240 1.57 -23.30 -23.55
CA TYR A 240 1.68 -24.70 -23.15
C TYR A 240 0.60 -25.56 -23.77
N THR A 241 0.98 -26.70 -24.29
CA THR A 241 0.10 -27.68 -24.96
C THR A 241 0.51 -29.11 -24.58
N PRO A 242 -0.31 -30.15 -24.82
CA PRO A 242 0.11 -31.52 -24.67
C PRO A 242 1.37 -31.85 -25.47
N PHE A 243 2.23 -32.74 -24.97
CA PHE A 243 3.53 -33.09 -25.55
C PHE A 243 3.50 -33.31 -27.07
N ARG A 244 2.48 -34.02 -27.57
CA ARG A 244 2.38 -34.33 -28.98
C ARG A 244 2.08 -33.07 -29.83
N THR A 245 1.33 -32.15 -29.31
CA THR A 245 1.04 -30.86 -29.97
C THR A 245 2.29 -30.01 -29.98
N ALA A 246 2.97 -29.85 -28.85
CA ALA A 246 4.21 -29.09 -28.72
C ALA A 246 5.31 -29.63 -29.66
N THR A 247 5.43 -30.94 -29.78
CA THR A 247 6.48 -31.58 -30.63
C THR A 247 6.07 -31.79 -32.07
N VAL A 248 4.80 -31.57 -32.44
CA VAL A 248 4.18 -31.91 -33.75
C VAL A 248 4.21 -33.42 -33.98
N LYS A 249 5.36 -34.04 -33.85
CA LYS A 249 5.61 -35.50 -33.82
C LYS A 249 6.80 -35.75 -32.89
N PRO A 250 6.72 -36.68 -31.93
CA PRO A 250 7.77 -36.92 -30.95
C PRO A 250 9.18 -37.08 -31.53
N LYS A 251 9.30 -37.75 -32.69
CA LYS A 251 10.62 -37.93 -33.36
C LYS A 251 11.27 -36.61 -33.86
N ASN A 252 10.44 -35.55 -34.01
CA ASN A 252 10.93 -34.24 -34.45
C ASN A 252 11.40 -33.38 -33.27
N SER A 253 11.27 -33.87 -32.05
CA SER A 253 11.71 -33.18 -30.82
C SER A 253 13.22 -33.34 -30.57
N VAL A 254 13.88 -34.29 -31.24
CA VAL A 254 15.33 -34.51 -31.03
C VAL A 254 16.12 -33.24 -31.33
N GLY A 255 16.95 -32.84 -30.39
CA GLY A 255 17.78 -31.63 -30.43
C GLY A 255 17.06 -30.35 -30.00
N LYS A 256 15.74 -30.41 -29.74
CA LYS A 256 14.94 -29.27 -29.32
C LYS A 256 14.84 -29.22 -27.79
N THR A 257 14.68 -27.99 -27.28
CA THR A 257 14.43 -27.68 -25.87
C THR A 257 12.99 -27.26 -25.67
N TYR A 258 12.38 -27.77 -24.63
CA TYR A 258 11.04 -27.47 -24.19
C TYR A 258 11.06 -26.97 -22.75
N VAL A 259 10.19 -26.04 -22.43
CA VAL A 259 9.78 -25.78 -21.05
C VAL A 259 8.58 -26.67 -20.75
N VAL A 260 8.64 -27.36 -19.63
CA VAL A 260 7.60 -28.27 -19.19
C VAL A 260 7.04 -27.78 -17.87
N HIS A 261 5.72 -27.62 -17.81
CA HIS A 261 4.97 -27.33 -16.60
C HIS A 261 4.46 -28.65 -16.02
N LEU A 262 4.86 -28.96 -14.81
CA LEU A 262 4.31 -30.04 -13.97
C LEU A 262 3.11 -29.44 -13.24
N ILE A 263 1.91 -29.73 -13.73
CA ILE A 263 0.69 -28.95 -13.40
C ILE A 263 0.32 -29.06 -11.92
N GLU A 264 0.38 -30.25 -11.33
CA GLU A 264 -0.03 -30.48 -9.94
C GLU A 264 1.01 -29.97 -8.93
N ASP A 265 2.28 -29.96 -9.32
CA ASP A 265 3.39 -29.49 -8.48
C ASP A 265 3.67 -27.99 -8.68
N ASP A 266 3.05 -27.39 -9.68
CA ASP A 266 3.31 -26.03 -10.20
C ASP A 266 4.81 -25.75 -10.39
N ILE A 267 5.51 -26.67 -11.07
CA ILE A 267 6.93 -26.61 -11.35
C ILE A 267 7.18 -26.44 -12.84
N TYR A 268 8.04 -25.50 -13.19
CA TYR A 268 8.53 -25.28 -14.56
C TYR A 268 9.99 -25.74 -14.66
N LEU A 269 10.30 -26.57 -15.64
CA LEU A 269 11.65 -27.06 -15.86
C LEU A 269 11.95 -27.17 -17.37
N THR A 270 13.23 -27.22 -17.72
CA THR A 270 13.64 -27.47 -19.12
C THR A 270 13.81 -28.96 -19.38
N ILE A 271 13.36 -29.40 -20.58
CA ILE A 271 13.69 -30.72 -21.12
C ILE A 271 14.23 -30.55 -22.53
N LYS A 272 15.45 -31.05 -22.79
CA LYS A 272 16.06 -31.13 -24.13
C LYS A 272 16.12 -32.56 -24.57
N ILE A 273 15.39 -32.92 -25.62
CA ILE A 273 15.36 -34.29 -26.14
C ILE A 273 16.65 -34.60 -26.89
N LEU A 274 17.37 -35.63 -26.45
CA LEU A 274 18.65 -36.04 -27.06
C LEU A 274 18.48 -37.15 -28.07
N SER A 275 17.61 -38.13 -27.76
CA SER A 275 17.37 -39.26 -28.67
C SER A 275 15.94 -39.75 -28.64
N TRP A 276 15.50 -40.39 -29.73
CA TRP A 276 14.17 -40.97 -29.85
C TRP A 276 14.20 -42.18 -30.79
N SER A 277 14.12 -43.38 -30.25
CA SER A 277 14.15 -44.61 -31.04
C SER A 277 12.90 -44.79 -31.90
N SER A 278 13.12 -45.36 -33.08
CA SER A 278 12.08 -45.69 -34.06
C SER A 278 11.54 -47.11 -33.88
N LYS A 279 10.54 -47.50 -34.65
CA LYS A 279 10.02 -48.88 -34.75
C LYS A 279 9.55 -49.50 -33.42
N LYS A 280 8.95 -48.75 -32.53
CA LYS A 280 8.38 -49.24 -31.28
C LYS A 280 9.38 -49.77 -30.25
N ALA A 281 10.66 -49.46 -30.40
CA ALA A 281 11.72 -49.96 -29.49
C ALA A 281 11.66 -49.33 -28.10
N GLY A 282 11.04 -48.12 -27.95
CA GLY A 282 10.75 -47.51 -26.68
C GLY A 282 11.89 -46.77 -26.02
N GLY A 283 13.08 -46.78 -26.62
CA GLY A 283 14.22 -46.01 -26.10
C GLY A 283 14.11 -44.52 -26.40
N PHE A 284 14.60 -43.71 -25.47
CA PHE A 284 14.70 -42.27 -25.59
C PHE A 284 15.65 -41.72 -24.52
N SER A 285 16.12 -40.51 -24.73
CA SER A 285 16.93 -39.81 -23.73
C SER A 285 16.72 -38.31 -23.82
N TYR A 286 16.88 -37.64 -22.69
CA TYR A 286 16.84 -36.19 -22.59
C TYR A 286 17.70 -35.68 -21.43
N GLU A 287 17.99 -34.40 -21.50
CA GLU A 287 18.53 -33.63 -20.39
C GLU A 287 17.38 -32.81 -19.78
N ARG A 288 17.37 -32.67 -18.45
CA ARG A 288 16.47 -31.75 -17.77
C ARG A 288 17.15 -30.95 -16.68
N SER A 289 16.61 -29.76 -16.38
CA SER A 289 17.02 -29.04 -15.17
C SER A 289 16.44 -29.71 -13.90
N THR A 290 17.11 -29.49 -12.79
CA THR A 290 16.69 -29.89 -11.45
C THR A 290 16.34 -28.63 -10.63
N GLU A 291 15.86 -28.85 -9.44
CA GLU A 291 15.59 -27.80 -8.46
C GLU A 291 16.79 -26.88 -8.25
#